data_7a53b3982c428681e2b93ec45951451b
#
_entry.id   7a53b3982c428681e2b93ec45951451b
#
_cell.length_a   1.000
_cell.length_b   1.000
_cell.length_c   1.000
_cell.angle_alpha   90.00
_cell.angle_beta   90.00
_cell.angle_gamma   90.00
#
_symmetry.space_group_name_H-M   'P 1'
#
loop_
_entity.id
_entity.type
_entity.pdbx_description
1 polymer ?
#
loop_
_entity_poly.entity_id
_entity_poly.type
_entity_poly.pdbx_seq_one_letter_code
_entity_poly.pdbx_strand_id
1 'polypeptide(L)'
;MKDKYSLLRKIGIYLSLGLFILFMLLPFVEMFVASLRPITHLFSRPELEVGETMGFLDFMSRFWSDTMSFQAYRDMWVTVPQLPRYIFNSVFIATAVTLLSMCFIIPAAYAYARFDFRGKTTSLTLFLAVNMFSGAVLLIPLYKLLRSYGLLNTYWAMIIPGVAFL
;
A
#
# COMPACT_ATOMS: atom_id res chain seq x y z
N MET A 1 8.58 44.68 -8.23
CA MET A 1 7.98 44.23 -6.94
C MET A 1 7.20 42.90 -7.01
N LYS A 2 7.02 42.29 -8.18
CA LYS A 2 6.26 41.00 -8.32
C LYS A 2 7.02 39.76 -7.86
N ASP A 3 8.36 39.76 -7.80
CA ASP A 3 9.15 38.54 -7.59
C ASP A 3 9.36 38.14 -6.12
N LYS A 4 9.34 39.09 -5.19
CA LYS A 4 9.60 38.78 -3.77
C LYS A 4 8.47 37.96 -3.14
N TYR A 5 7.21 38.24 -3.47
CA TYR A 5 6.06 37.46 -3.00
C TYR A 5 5.95 36.11 -3.71
N SER A 6 6.45 35.99 -4.95
CA SER A 6 6.49 34.70 -5.65
C SER A 6 7.50 33.73 -5.01
N LEU A 7 8.64 34.24 -4.53
CA LEU A 7 9.67 33.44 -3.88
C LEU A 7 9.19 32.93 -2.50
N LEU A 8 8.65 33.79 -1.67
CA LEU A 8 8.11 33.42 -0.36
C LEU A 8 6.96 32.42 -0.50
N ARG A 9 6.09 32.59 -1.49
CA ARG A 9 5.01 31.64 -1.78
C ARG A 9 5.56 30.28 -2.20
N LYS A 10 6.59 30.25 -3.05
CA LYS A 10 7.23 29.00 -3.46
C LYS A 10 7.89 28.30 -2.27
N ILE A 11 8.62 29.03 -1.43
CA ILE A 11 9.22 28.50 -0.21
C ILE A 11 8.13 27.91 0.71
N GLY A 12 7.04 28.63 0.93
CA GLY A 12 5.92 28.14 1.72
C GLY A 12 5.31 26.84 1.18
N ILE A 13 5.13 26.76 -0.14
CA ILE A 13 4.61 25.56 -0.80
C ILE A 13 5.58 24.39 -0.66
N TYR A 14 6.87 24.59 -0.92
CA TYR A 14 7.85 23.50 -0.79
C TYR A 14 8.04 23.05 0.65
N LEU A 15 7.97 23.97 1.60
CA LEU A 15 8.07 23.65 3.02
C LEU A 15 6.86 22.85 3.50
N SER A 16 5.64 23.26 3.13
CA SER A 16 4.42 22.51 3.47
C SER A 16 4.40 21.13 2.80
N LEU A 17 4.83 21.04 1.53
CA LEU A 17 4.94 19.78 0.81
C LEU A 17 5.98 18.86 1.46
N GLY A 18 7.15 19.40 1.82
CA GLY A 18 8.20 18.65 2.51
C GLY A 18 7.73 18.12 3.87
N LEU A 19 7.03 18.94 4.65
CA LEU A 19 6.47 18.53 5.94
C LEU A 19 5.39 17.44 5.75
N PHE A 20 4.55 17.57 4.75
CA PHE A 20 3.54 16.57 4.42
C PHE A 20 4.17 15.23 4.00
N ILE A 21 5.21 15.26 3.15
CA ILE A 21 5.94 14.06 2.75
C ILE A 21 6.63 13.42 3.96
N LEU A 22 7.26 14.21 4.82
CA LEU A 22 7.90 13.72 6.05
C LEU A 22 6.87 13.02 6.94
N PHE A 23 5.71 13.64 7.14
CA PHE A 23 4.61 13.04 7.92
C PHE A 23 4.11 11.73 7.30
N MET A 24 3.98 11.65 5.97
CA MET A 24 3.59 10.43 5.27
C MET A 24 4.64 9.33 5.32
N LEU A 25 5.92 9.68 5.39
CA LEU A 25 7.01 8.71 5.50
C LEU A 25 7.21 8.18 6.93
N LEU A 26 6.74 8.90 7.95
CA LEU A 26 6.94 8.55 9.35
C LEU A 26 6.51 7.09 9.68
N PRO A 27 5.30 6.63 9.31
CA PRO A 27 4.90 5.24 9.58
C PRO A 27 5.78 4.21 8.88
N PHE A 28 6.32 4.51 7.70
CA PHE A 28 7.24 3.59 7.00
C PHE A 28 8.59 3.50 7.69
N VAL A 29 9.09 4.64 8.17
CA VAL A 29 10.32 4.69 8.98
C VAL A 29 10.14 3.91 10.28
N GLU A 30 8.98 4.06 10.94
CA GLU A 30 8.65 3.29 12.14
C GLU A 30 8.61 1.79 11.86
N MET A 31 7.94 1.36 10.80
CA MET A 31 7.91 -0.04 10.38
C MET A 31 9.33 -0.60 10.13
N PHE A 32 10.18 0.18 9.48
CA PHE A 32 11.55 -0.21 9.21
C PHE A 32 12.36 -0.34 10.51
N VAL A 33 12.28 0.64 11.40
CA VAL A 33 12.96 0.59 12.71
C VAL A 33 12.42 -0.56 13.56
N ALA A 34 11.10 -0.77 13.59
CA ALA A 34 10.47 -1.87 14.32
C ALA A 34 10.94 -3.25 13.79
N SER A 35 11.18 -3.38 12.49
CA SER A 35 11.68 -4.63 11.91
C SER A 35 13.11 -5.01 12.35
N LEU A 36 13.89 -4.03 12.81
CA LEU A 36 15.23 -4.22 13.33
C LEU A 36 15.26 -4.48 14.85
N ARG A 37 14.11 -4.44 15.53
CA ARG A 37 14.03 -4.68 16.97
C ARG A 37 13.87 -6.16 17.29
N PRO A 38 14.51 -6.68 18.35
CA PRO A 38 14.23 -8.01 18.84
C PRO A 38 12.77 -8.17 19.26
N ILE A 39 12.18 -9.32 18.97
CA ILE A 39 10.76 -9.62 19.27
C ILE A 39 10.44 -9.43 20.75
N THR A 40 11.38 -9.72 21.63
CA THR A 40 11.23 -9.53 23.09
C THR A 40 10.93 -8.09 23.48
N HIS A 41 11.46 -7.10 22.75
CA HIS A 41 11.22 -5.68 23.00
C HIS A 41 9.93 -5.15 22.36
N LEU A 42 9.41 -5.81 21.32
CA LEU A 42 8.15 -5.42 20.69
C LEU A 42 6.93 -5.76 21.56
N PHE A 43 7.01 -6.81 22.36
CA PHE A 43 5.91 -7.28 23.22
C PHE A 43 6.10 -6.93 24.70
N SER A 44 7.29 -6.51 25.12
CA SER A 44 7.47 -5.92 26.45
C SER A 44 6.77 -4.58 26.51
N ARG A 45 5.50 -4.59 26.93
CA ARG A 45 4.83 -3.35 27.32
C ARG A 45 5.64 -2.76 28.48
N PRO A 46 6.02 -1.47 28.43
CA PRO A 46 6.44 -0.79 29.64
C PRO A 46 5.25 -0.87 30.60
N GLU A 47 5.48 -1.31 31.80
CA GLU A 47 4.53 -1.12 32.89
C GLU A 47 4.43 0.39 33.11
N LEU A 48 3.53 1.04 32.39
CA LEU A 48 3.12 2.40 32.68
C LEU A 48 2.25 2.27 33.94
N GLU A 49 2.66 2.88 35.02
CA GLU A 49 1.79 3.04 36.17
C GLU A 49 0.51 3.76 35.74
N VAL A 50 -0.61 3.34 36.30
CA VAL A 50 -1.93 3.87 35.93
C VAL A 50 -1.93 5.37 36.21
N GLY A 51 -1.84 6.18 35.15
CA GLY A 51 -1.83 7.65 35.22
C GLY A 51 -0.60 8.34 34.61
N GLU A 52 0.46 7.63 34.25
CA GLU A 52 1.59 8.23 33.53
C GLU A 52 1.30 8.36 32.04
N THR A 53 1.35 9.59 31.55
CA THR A 53 1.33 9.89 30.12
C THR A 53 2.76 9.86 29.59
N MET A 54 3.03 9.02 28.60
CA MET A 54 4.31 9.03 27.91
C MET A 54 4.63 10.42 27.36
N GLY A 55 5.74 11.00 27.77
CA GLY A 55 6.28 12.21 27.17
C GLY A 55 6.74 11.94 25.74
N PHE A 56 6.67 12.94 24.86
CA PHE A 56 7.18 12.84 23.48
C PHE A 56 8.66 12.43 23.43
N LEU A 57 9.46 12.86 24.38
CA LEU A 57 10.88 12.51 24.48
C LEU A 57 11.09 11.04 24.84
N ASP A 58 10.25 10.48 25.74
CA ASP A 58 10.29 9.04 26.07
C ASP A 58 9.87 8.18 24.89
N PHE A 59 8.87 8.63 24.14
CA PHE A 59 8.49 7.99 22.89
C PHE A 59 9.66 7.98 21.90
N MET A 60 10.32 9.11 21.71
CA MET A 60 11.46 9.24 20.78
C MET A 60 12.69 8.46 21.24
N SER A 61 12.99 8.41 22.54
CA SER A 61 14.11 7.61 23.05
C SER A 61 13.89 6.11 22.85
N ARG A 62 12.65 5.65 22.94
CA ARG A 62 12.26 4.26 22.67
C ARG A 62 12.25 3.94 21.18
N PHE A 63 12.00 4.95 20.33
CA PHE A 63 12.07 4.81 18.88
C PHE A 63 13.51 4.47 18.43
N TRP A 64 14.52 5.03 19.11
CA TRP A 64 15.93 4.80 18.83
C TRP A 64 16.53 3.85 19.88
N SER A 65 16.17 2.57 19.80
CA SER A 65 16.70 1.55 20.69
C SER A 65 18.14 1.20 20.32
N ASP A 66 19.03 1.09 21.32
CA ASP A 66 20.45 0.73 21.17
C ASP A 66 20.67 -0.73 20.70
N THR A 67 19.61 -1.55 20.65
CA THR A 67 19.68 -2.96 20.29
C THR A 67 19.08 -3.23 18.91
N MET A 68 19.65 -2.63 17.86
CA MET A 68 19.28 -2.99 16.49
C MET A 68 19.90 -4.36 16.13
N SER A 69 19.08 -5.29 15.67
CA SER A 69 19.50 -6.63 15.31
C SER A 69 18.80 -7.12 14.04
N PHE A 70 19.55 -7.77 13.16
CA PHE A 70 19.00 -8.46 11.99
C PHE A 70 18.50 -9.87 12.32
N GLN A 71 18.43 -10.21 13.60
CA GLN A 71 18.03 -11.54 14.06
C GLN A 71 16.63 -11.91 13.58
N ALA A 72 15.68 -10.96 13.62
CA ALA A 72 14.32 -11.17 13.15
C ALA A 72 14.26 -11.62 11.68
N TYR A 73 15.11 -11.04 10.82
CA TYR A 73 15.21 -11.44 9.41
C TYR A 73 15.79 -12.84 9.24
N ARG A 74 16.77 -13.20 10.05
CA ARG A 74 17.36 -14.55 10.04
C ARG A 74 16.37 -15.58 10.53
N ASP A 75 15.70 -15.30 11.64
CA ASP A 75 14.72 -16.20 12.26
C ASP A 75 13.51 -16.43 11.34
N MET A 76 13.12 -15.41 10.56
CA MET A 76 12.05 -15.52 9.57
C MET A 76 12.32 -16.61 8.52
N TRP A 77 13.56 -16.75 8.05
CA TRP A 77 13.93 -17.77 7.07
C TRP A 77 13.91 -19.19 7.67
N VAL A 78 14.18 -19.30 8.97
CA VAL A 78 14.16 -20.58 9.69
C VAL A 78 12.74 -20.96 10.10
N THR A 79 11.97 -19.98 10.58
CA THR A 79 10.61 -20.19 11.11
C THR A 79 9.59 -20.41 10.01
N VAL A 80 9.79 -19.79 8.84
CA VAL A 80 8.87 -19.89 7.69
C VAL A 80 9.60 -20.45 6.46
N PRO A 81 9.82 -21.78 6.37
CA PRO A 81 10.55 -22.38 5.26
C PRO A 81 9.90 -22.15 3.88
N GLN A 82 8.61 -21.87 3.85
CA GLN A 82 7.83 -21.63 2.63
C GLN A 82 7.88 -20.16 2.15
N LEU A 83 8.57 -19.27 2.87
CA LEU A 83 8.66 -17.86 2.56
C LEU A 83 9.11 -17.56 1.12
N PRO A 84 10.15 -18.22 0.57
CA PRO A 84 10.57 -17.99 -0.81
C PRO A 84 9.44 -18.27 -1.82
N ARG A 85 8.66 -19.32 -1.56
CA ARG A 85 7.51 -19.67 -2.40
C ARG A 85 6.41 -18.60 -2.33
N TYR A 86 6.15 -18.06 -1.15
CA TYR A 86 5.15 -16.98 -1.00
C TYR A 86 5.59 -15.70 -1.71
N ILE A 87 6.86 -15.33 -1.59
CA ILE A 87 7.43 -14.18 -2.30
C ILE A 87 7.32 -14.39 -3.82
N PHE A 88 7.73 -15.58 -4.31
CA PHE A 88 7.64 -15.90 -5.73
C PHE A 88 6.19 -15.81 -6.24
N ASN A 89 5.23 -16.40 -5.52
CA ASN A 89 3.81 -16.34 -5.89
C ASN A 89 3.30 -14.90 -5.94
N SER A 90 3.67 -14.07 -4.96
CA SER A 90 3.27 -12.65 -4.92
C SER A 90 3.83 -11.87 -6.11
N VAL A 91 5.12 -12.04 -6.41
CA VAL A 91 5.77 -11.40 -7.55
C VAL A 91 5.15 -11.88 -8.88
N PHE A 92 4.91 -13.19 -9.01
CA PHE A 92 4.29 -13.78 -10.19
C PHE A 92 2.88 -13.20 -10.44
N ILE A 93 2.02 -13.21 -9.40
CA ILE A 93 0.66 -12.69 -9.50
C ILE A 93 0.67 -11.19 -9.81
N ALA A 94 1.48 -10.40 -9.10
CA ALA A 94 1.59 -8.97 -9.33
C ALA A 94 2.05 -8.66 -10.76
N THR A 95 3.05 -9.38 -11.25
CA THR A 95 3.56 -9.21 -12.64
C THR A 95 2.50 -9.60 -13.66
N ALA A 96 1.83 -10.74 -13.47
CA ALA A 96 0.78 -11.20 -14.38
C ALA A 96 -0.40 -10.21 -14.42
N VAL A 97 -0.87 -9.73 -13.27
CA VAL A 97 -1.94 -8.74 -13.19
C VAL A 97 -1.53 -7.45 -13.89
N THR A 98 -0.32 -6.94 -13.61
CA THR A 98 0.17 -5.69 -14.20
C THR A 98 0.26 -5.78 -15.73
N LEU A 99 0.86 -6.85 -16.26
CA LEU A 99 1.01 -7.03 -17.71
C LEU A 99 -0.34 -7.17 -18.40
N LEU A 100 -1.23 -7.99 -17.86
CA LEU A 100 -2.57 -8.16 -18.40
C LEU A 100 -3.38 -6.86 -18.35
N SER A 101 -3.34 -6.15 -17.21
CA SER A 101 -4.02 -4.85 -17.08
C SER A 101 -3.49 -3.83 -18.08
N MET A 102 -2.17 -3.74 -18.28
CA MET A 102 -1.58 -2.85 -19.29
C MET A 102 -2.04 -3.18 -20.71
N CYS A 103 -2.20 -4.46 -21.05
CA CYS A 103 -2.72 -4.87 -22.36
C CYS A 103 -4.14 -4.33 -22.64
N PHE A 104 -4.96 -4.12 -21.62
CA PHE A 104 -6.30 -3.54 -21.76
C PHE A 104 -6.32 -2.03 -21.57
N ILE A 105 -5.60 -1.53 -20.57
CA ILE A 105 -5.63 -0.09 -20.21
C ILE A 105 -4.99 0.76 -21.29
N ILE A 106 -3.85 0.36 -21.86
CA ILE A 106 -3.15 1.17 -22.86
C ILE A 106 -4.00 1.39 -24.13
N PRO A 107 -4.58 0.35 -24.78
CA PRO A 107 -5.46 0.56 -25.93
C PRO A 107 -6.73 1.34 -25.56
N ALA A 108 -7.32 1.08 -24.37
CA ALA A 108 -8.48 1.80 -23.91
C ALA A 108 -8.17 3.30 -23.73
N ALA A 109 -7.09 3.63 -23.03
CA ALA A 109 -6.65 5.02 -22.83
C ALA A 109 -6.38 5.72 -24.16
N TYR A 110 -5.74 5.03 -25.11
CA TYR A 110 -5.51 5.57 -26.45
C TYR A 110 -6.84 5.84 -27.19
N ALA A 111 -7.78 4.89 -27.13
CA ALA A 111 -9.10 5.06 -27.74
C ALA A 111 -9.85 6.27 -27.16
N TYR A 112 -9.86 6.40 -25.83
CA TYR A 112 -10.46 7.56 -25.16
C TYR A 112 -9.77 8.90 -25.46
N ALA A 113 -8.46 8.90 -25.67
CA ALA A 113 -7.72 10.11 -26.00
C ALA A 113 -7.91 10.53 -27.46
N ARG A 114 -7.96 9.58 -28.38
CA ARG A 114 -7.87 9.84 -29.82
C ARG A 114 -9.22 9.89 -30.53
N PHE A 115 -10.20 9.12 -30.05
CA PHE A 115 -11.48 8.97 -30.74
C PHE A 115 -12.62 9.67 -29.97
N ASP A 116 -13.50 10.31 -30.71
CA ASP A 116 -14.76 10.80 -30.18
C ASP A 116 -15.88 9.85 -30.61
N PHE A 117 -16.39 9.09 -29.64
CA PHE A 117 -17.44 8.11 -29.87
C PHE A 117 -18.64 8.36 -28.96
N ARG A 118 -19.81 7.88 -29.41
CA ARG A 118 -21.05 8.00 -28.63
C ARG A 118 -20.93 7.21 -27.31
N GLY A 119 -21.21 7.90 -26.19
CA GLY A 119 -21.13 7.30 -24.86
C GLY A 119 -19.78 7.44 -24.15
N LYS A 120 -18.78 8.13 -24.72
CA LYS A 120 -17.48 8.39 -24.11
C LYS A 120 -17.58 8.94 -22.69
N THR A 121 -18.36 10.02 -22.52
CA THR A 121 -18.58 10.63 -21.20
C THR A 121 -19.34 9.71 -20.26
N THR A 122 -20.36 9.03 -20.75
CA THR A 122 -21.18 8.10 -19.95
C THR A 122 -20.34 6.94 -19.44
N SER A 123 -19.48 6.35 -20.28
CA SER A 123 -18.61 5.25 -19.86
C SER A 123 -17.55 5.71 -18.86
N LEU A 124 -16.97 6.91 -19.03
CA LEU A 124 -16.04 7.47 -18.01
C LEU A 124 -16.74 7.69 -16.67
N THR A 125 -17.96 8.23 -16.69
CA THR A 125 -18.74 8.40 -15.46
C THR A 125 -19.07 7.07 -14.81
N LEU A 126 -19.38 6.04 -15.61
CA LEU A 126 -19.64 4.70 -15.10
C LEU A 126 -18.39 4.11 -14.44
N PHE A 127 -17.22 4.24 -15.05
CA PHE A 127 -15.96 3.81 -14.45
C PHE A 127 -15.69 4.52 -13.12
N LEU A 128 -15.91 5.82 -13.05
CA LEU A 128 -15.78 6.56 -11.79
C LEU A 128 -16.78 6.06 -10.75
N ALA A 129 -18.03 5.84 -11.13
CA ALA A 129 -19.06 5.33 -10.22
C ALA A 129 -18.71 3.94 -9.67
N VAL A 130 -18.21 3.02 -10.51
CA VAL A 130 -17.78 1.68 -10.08
C VAL A 130 -16.59 1.77 -9.11
N ASN A 131 -15.63 2.66 -9.34
CA ASN A 131 -14.50 2.87 -8.45
C ASN A 131 -14.89 3.47 -7.07
N MET A 132 -16.09 4.06 -6.94
CA MET A 132 -16.59 4.52 -5.64
C MET A 132 -17.06 3.37 -4.73
N PHE A 133 -17.29 2.17 -5.28
CA PHE A 133 -17.61 1.02 -4.46
C PHE A 133 -16.37 0.49 -3.75
N SER A 134 -16.46 0.35 -2.43
CA SER A 134 -15.36 -0.25 -1.66
C SER A 134 -15.15 -1.72 -2.07
N GLY A 135 -13.90 -2.09 -2.36
CA GLY A 135 -13.54 -3.47 -2.68
C GLY A 135 -13.97 -4.48 -1.61
N ALA A 136 -14.09 -4.05 -0.35
CA ALA A 136 -14.55 -4.89 0.75
C ALA A 136 -16.00 -5.38 0.56
N VAL A 137 -16.88 -4.55 -0.01
CA VAL A 137 -18.28 -4.92 -0.28
C VAL A 137 -18.38 -5.99 -1.36
N LEU A 138 -17.46 -5.96 -2.32
CA LEU A 138 -17.42 -6.90 -3.44
C LEU A 138 -16.78 -8.24 -3.09
N LEU A 139 -16.12 -8.36 -1.95
CA LEU A 139 -15.37 -9.55 -1.57
C LEU A 139 -16.26 -10.79 -1.41
N ILE A 140 -17.45 -10.66 -0.79
CA ILE A 140 -18.38 -11.77 -0.61
C ILE A 140 -18.99 -12.24 -1.94
N PRO A 141 -19.56 -11.37 -2.80
CA PRO A 141 -20.05 -11.76 -4.12
C PRO A 141 -18.95 -12.39 -4.99
N LEU A 142 -17.76 -11.81 -4.97
CA LEU A 142 -16.60 -12.30 -5.72
C LEU A 142 -16.20 -13.73 -5.29
N TYR A 143 -16.13 -13.98 -3.99
CA TYR A 143 -15.86 -15.32 -3.46
C TYR A 143 -16.88 -16.34 -3.94
N LYS A 144 -18.19 -16.00 -3.89
CA LYS A 144 -19.26 -16.89 -4.37
C LYS A 144 -19.11 -17.19 -5.87
N LEU A 145 -18.78 -16.17 -6.65
CA LEU A 145 -18.57 -16.29 -8.09
C LEU A 145 -17.39 -17.19 -8.40
N LEU A 146 -16.24 -16.96 -7.78
CA LEU A 146 -15.03 -17.78 -7.97
C LEU A 146 -15.26 -19.24 -7.54
N ARG A 147 -16.04 -19.44 -6.49
CA ARG A 147 -16.45 -20.78 -6.03
C ARG A 147 -17.33 -21.48 -7.04
N SER A 148 -18.30 -20.79 -7.61
CA SER A 148 -19.23 -21.39 -8.60
C SER A 148 -18.53 -21.82 -9.89
N TYR A 149 -17.46 -21.11 -10.26
CA TYR A 149 -16.62 -21.47 -11.41
C TYR A 149 -15.48 -22.46 -11.08
N GLY A 150 -15.38 -22.93 -9.83
CA GLY A 150 -14.32 -23.87 -9.43
C GLY A 150 -12.92 -23.29 -9.45
N LEU A 151 -12.79 -21.95 -9.43
CA LEU A 151 -11.50 -21.24 -9.53
C LEU A 151 -10.79 -21.05 -8.19
N LEU A 152 -11.42 -21.44 -7.06
CA LEU A 152 -10.78 -21.33 -5.75
C LEU A 152 -9.47 -22.11 -5.70
N ASN A 153 -8.48 -21.56 -5.00
CA ASN A 153 -7.11 -22.10 -4.86
C ASN A 153 -6.31 -22.15 -6.18
N THR A 154 -6.70 -21.38 -7.19
CA THR A 154 -5.92 -21.20 -8.41
C THR A 154 -5.35 -19.79 -8.52
N TYR A 155 -4.31 -19.60 -9.30
CA TYR A 155 -3.77 -18.26 -9.61
C TYR A 155 -4.82 -17.36 -10.29
N TRP A 156 -5.72 -17.94 -11.07
CA TRP A 156 -6.79 -17.21 -11.76
C TRP A 156 -7.77 -16.54 -10.79
N ALA A 157 -7.97 -17.13 -9.61
CA ALA A 157 -8.80 -16.53 -8.58
C ALA A 157 -8.29 -15.17 -8.10
N MET A 158 -7.01 -14.90 -8.24
CA MET A 158 -6.38 -13.63 -7.88
C MET A 158 -6.14 -12.73 -9.10
N ILE A 159 -5.78 -13.32 -10.23
CA ILE A 159 -5.44 -12.57 -11.46
C ILE A 159 -6.69 -11.93 -12.06
N ILE A 160 -7.80 -12.68 -12.21
CA ILE A 160 -9.02 -12.15 -12.85
C ILE A 160 -9.58 -10.93 -12.10
N PRO A 161 -9.80 -10.99 -10.78
CA PRO A 161 -10.25 -9.80 -10.04
C PRO A 161 -9.21 -8.69 -10.05
N GLY A 162 -7.92 -9.02 -9.95
CA GLY A 162 -6.85 -8.04 -9.99
C GLY A 162 -6.86 -7.21 -11.28
N VAL A 163 -7.10 -7.85 -12.43
CA VAL A 163 -7.22 -7.15 -13.72
C VAL A 163 -8.53 -6.38 -13.85
N ALA A 164 -9.63 -6.89 -13.26
CA ALA A 164 -10.94 -6.27 -13.37
C ALA A 164 -11.09 -5.00 -12.51
N PHE A 165 -10.35 -4.89 -11.41
CA PHE A 165 -10.44 -3.77 -10.46
C PHE A 165 -9.30 -2.74 -10.59
N LEU A 166 -8.39 -2.90 -11.53
CA LEU A 166 -7.29 -1.98 -11.82
C LEU A 166 -7.69 -1.01 -12.93
#